data_f789ab74efa8dbc83bbcb7d93f5cf6cb
#
_entry.id   f789ab74efa8dbc83bbcb7d93f5cf6cb
#
_cell.length_a   1.000
_cell.length_b   1.000
_cell.length_c   1.000
_cell.angle_alpha   90.00
_cell.angle_beta   90.00
_cell.angle_gamma   90.00
#
_symmetry.space_group_name_H-M   'P 1'
#
loop_
_entity.id
_entity.type
_entity.pdbx_description
1 polymer ?
#
loop_
_entity_poly.entity_id
_entity_poly.type
_entity_poly.pdbx_seq_one_letter_code
_entity_poly.pdbx_strand_id
1 'polypeptide(L)'
;MTQTGEPTMYKSIVIAAALFNEGATTRAALTKAQTLLDDGGTITLVHVIDEVPGYVAASIPKEHLSARRREVDDQLAQIAKSAQGMNVKTVIREGQPSASILGAAKEAGADLIMIASHKPGLSDYFIGSTAARIVRHAPVSVLVTR
;
A
#
# COMPACT_ATOMS: atom_id res chain seq x y z
N MET A 1 -19.70 -27.51 -14.40
CA MET A 1 -20.59 -26.47 -13.98
C MET A 1 -19.89 -25.28 -13.42
N THR A 2 -20.40 -24.22 -13.79
CA THR A 2 -19.79 -22.98 -13.41
C THR A 2 -20.01 -22.69 -11.94
N GLN A 3 -19.01 -22.21 -11.31
CA GLN A 3 -19.09 -21.66 -9.99
C GLN A 3 -20.22 -20.63 -9.95
N THR A 4 -21.04 -20.67 -8.95
CA THR A 4 -22.20 -19.80 -8.87
C THR A 4 -21.86 -18.36 -8.47
N GLY A 5 -20.68 -17.91 -8.74
CA GLY A 5 -20.31 -16.52 -8.55
C GLY A 5 -19.83 -16.14 -7.16
N GLU A 6 -19.68 -17.08 -6.24
CA GLU A 6 -19.02 -16.77 -4.98
C GLU A 6 -17.54 -16.56 -5.24
N PRO A 7 -17.01 -15.38 -4.92
CA PRO A 7 -15.58 -15.17 -5.09
C PRO A 7 -14.81 -16.03 -4.09
N THR A 8 -13.81 -16.74 -4.57
CA THR A 8 -12.90 -17.48 -3.70
C THR A 8 -11.68 -16.65 -3.34
N MET A 9 -11.53 -15.51 -3.98
CA MET A 9 -10.40 -14.60 -3.84
C MET A 9 -10.91 -13.19 -3.66
N TYR A 10 -9.97 -12.25 -3.59
CA TYR A 10 -10.29 -10.84 -3.39
C TYR A 10 -10.41 -10.12 -4.73
N LYS A 11 -11.30 -9.15 -4.81
CA LYS A 11 -11.55 -8.39 -6.05
C LYS A 11 -10.76 -7.08 -6.10
N SER A 12 -10.46 -6.50 -4.96
CA SER A 12 -9.73 -5.24 -4.89
C SER A 12 -8.80 -5.28 -3.69
N ILE A 13 -7.51 -5.29 -3.95
CA ILE A 13 -6.48 -5.39 -2.91
C ILE A 13 -5.74 -4.06 -2.83
N VAL A 14 -5.67 -3.49 -1.64
CA VAL A 14 -4.82 -2.34 -1.37
C VAL A 14 -3.56 -2.83 -0.68
N ILE A 15 -2.41 -2.41 -1.18
CA ILE A 15 -1.12 -2.71 -0.60
C ILE A 15 -0.50 -1.41 -0.09
N ALA A 16 -0.16 -1.39 1.20
CA ALA A 16 0.58 -0.28 1.76
C ALA A 16 2.03 -0.37 1.26
N ALA A 17 2.40 0.52 0.35
CA ALA A 17 3.67 0.44 -0.35
C ALA A 17 4.81 1.02 0.48
N ALA A 18 5.87 0.26 0.63
CA ALA A 18 7.13 0.67 1.22
C ALA A 18 8.17 0.81 0.11
N LEU A 19 8.90 1.90 0.13
CA LEU A 19 9.86 2.21 -0.93
C LEU A 19 11.31 1.91 -0.57
N PHE A 20 11.60 1.64 0.70
CA PHE A 20 12.96 1.30 1.10
C PHE A 20 13.42 0.02 0.39
N ASN A 21 14.71 -0.11 0.25
CA ASN A 21 15.33 -1.27 -0.39
C ASN A 21 14.71 -1.56 -1.78
N GLU A 22 14.61 -0.51 -2.59
CA GLU A 22 14.08 -0.58 -3.96
C GLU A 22 12.68 -1.19 -4.05
N GLY A 23 11.89 -1.05 -2.98
CA GLY A 23 10.54 -1.58 -2.94
C GLY A 23 10.45 -3.09 -2.79
N ALA A 24 11.48 -3.73 -2.27
CA ALA A 24 11.53 -5.19 -2.14
C ALA A 24 10.34 -5.76 -1.38
N THR A 25 9.95 -5.12 -0.27
CA THR A 25 8.80 -5.56 0.52
C THR A 25 7.50 -5.46 -0.27
N THR A 26 7.32 -4.37 -1.01
CA THR A 26 6.13 -4.16 -1.83
C THR A 26 6.09 -5.14 -3.00
N ARG A 27 7.23 -5.40 -3.62
CA ARG A 27 7.31 -6.37 -4.73
C ARG A 27 6.95 -7.78 -4.26
N ALA A 28 7.40 -8.16 -3.05
CA ALA A 28 7.04 -9.45 -2.45
C ALA A 28 5.53 -9.51 -2.17
N ALA A 29 4.94 -8.41 -1.70
CA ALA A 29 3.50 -8.34 -1.49
C ALA A 29 2.72 -8.47 -2.81
N LEU A 30 3.21 -7.85 -3.88
CA LEU A 30 2.59 -8.00 -5.20
C LEU A 30 2.57 -9.45 -5.67
N THR A 31 3.65 -10.17 -5.43
CA THR A 31 3.71 -11.60 -5.78
C THR A 31 2.67 -12.41 -5.03
N LYS A 32 2.49 -12.13 -3.74
CA LYS A 32 1.44 -12.79 -2.96
C LYS A 32 0.05 -12.38 -3.42
N ALA A 33 -0.14 -11.09 -3.70
CA ALA A 33 -1.42 -10.56 -4.16
C ALA A 33 -1.87 -11.21 -5.45
N GLN A 34 -0.93 -11.57 -6.32
CA GLN A 34 -1.25 -12.23 -7.58
C GLN A 34 -2.01 -13.54 -7.36
N THR A 35 -1.66 -14.29 -6.31
CA THR A 35 -2.35 -15.54 -6.00
C THR A 35 -3.68 -15.33 -5.27
N LEU A 36 -3.87 -14.14 -4.68
CA LEU A 36 -5.07 -13.83 -3.90
C LEU A 36 -6.11 -13.06 -4.69
N LEU A 37 -5.76 -12.57 -5.85
CA LEU A 37 -6.62 -11.70 -6.64
C LEU A 37 -7.47 -12.51 -7.61
N ASP A 38 -8.77 -12.23 -7.65
CA ASP A 38 -9.67 -12.80 -8.65
C ASP A 38 -9.30 -12.28 -10.04
N ASP A 39 -9.66 -13.05 -11.04
CA ASP A 39 -9.53 -12.64 -12.44
C ASP A 39 -10.28 -11.32 -12.64
N GLY A 40 -9.61 -10.36 -13.26
CA GLY A 40 -10.18 -9.05 -13.47
C GLY A 40 -10.15 -8.14 -12.25
N GLY A 41 -9.56 -8.60 -11.14
CA GLY A 41 -9.42 -7.79 -9.94
C GLY A 41 -8.39 -6.67 -10.10
N THR A 42 -8.38 -5.77 -9.13
CA THR A 42 -7.53 -4.59 -9.12
C THR A 42 -6.64 -4.57 -7.89
N ILE A 43 -5.39 -4.14 -8.08
CA ILE A 43 -4.47 -3.87 -6.99
C ILE A 43 -4.20 -2.37 -6.96
N THR A 44 -4.21 -1.77 -5.77
CA THR A 44 -3.84 -0.37 -5.58
C THR A 44 -2.66 -0.30 -4.63
N LEU A 45 -1.55 0.24 -5.10
CA LEU A 45 -0.38 0.52 -4.27
C LEU A 45 -0.57 1.91 -3.67
N VAL A 46 -0.59 2.00 -2.36
CA VAL A 46 -0.75 3.27 -1.65
C VAL A 46 0.52 3.57 -0.90
N HIS A 47 1.16 4.68 -1.21
CA HIS A 47 2.29 5.19 -0.44
C HIS A 47 1.86 6.45 0.29
N VAL A 48 2.15 6.52 1.58
CA VAL A 48 1.82 7.68 2.40
C VAL A 48 3.10 8.45 2.71
N ILE A 49 3.11 9.72 2.33
CA ILE A 49 4.18 10.64 2.67
C ILE A 49 3.80 11.27 4.01
N ASP A 50 4.69 11.22 4.98
CA ASP A 50 4.43 11.80 6.29
C ASP A 50 4.17 13.29 6.16
N GLU A 51 3.17 13.77 6.88
CA GLU A 51 2.86 15.18 6.90
C GLU A 51 3.98 15.96 7.59
N VAL A 52 4.46 16.99 6.90
CA VAL A 52 5.48 17.85 7.44
C VAL A 52 4.79 18.99 8.20
N PRO A 53 5.15 19.24 9.47
CA PRO A 53 4.59 20.37 10.20
C PRO A 53 4.71 21.68 9.42
N GLY A 54 3.69 22.55 9.51
CA GLY A 54 3.64 23.76 8.71
C GLY A 54 4.88 24.65 8.86
N TYR A 55 5.41 24.77 10.08
CA TYR A 55 6.60 25.58 10.31
C TYR A 55 7.87 24.98 9.66
N VAL A 56 7.93 23.66 9.50
CA VAL A 56 9.01 22.99 8.79
C VAL A 56 8.80 23.10 7.28
N ALA A 57 7.58 22.88 6.82
CA ALA A 57 7.24 22.98 5.42
C ALA A 57 7.54 24.36 4.85
N ALA A 58 7.31 25.41 5.66
CA ALA A 58 7.59 26.78 5.25
C ALA A 58 9.06 27.05 4.99
N SER A 59 9.96 26.26 5.57
CA SER A 59 11.41 26.42 5.38
C SER A 59 11.96 25.54 4.24
N ILE A 60 11.14 24.66 3.67
CA ILE A 60 11.56 23.77 2.58
C ILE A 60 11.14 24.40 1.25
N PRO A 61 12.08 24.55 0.28
CA PRO A 61 11.71 25.06 -1.04
C PRO A 61 10.65 24.15 -1.69
N LYS A 62 9.70 24.80 -2.35
CA LYS A 62 8.62 24.08 -3.05
C LYS A 62 9.16 23.11 -4.10
N GLU A 63 10.27 23.45 -4.73
CA GLU A 63 10.91 22.61 -5.74
C GLU A 63 11.37 21.27 -5.14
N HIS A 64 11.85 21.28 -3.89
CA HIS A 64 12.28 20.08 -3.20
C HIS A 64 11.10 19.17 -2.87
N LEU A 65 9.99 19.77 -2.42
CA LEU A 65 8.77 19.02 -2.12
C LEU A 65 8.19 18.37 -3.38
N SER A 66 8.16 19.12 -4.47
CA SER A 66 7.67 18.62 -5.76
C SER A 66 8.57 17.52 -6.32
N ALA A 67 9.89 17.70 -6.21
CA ALA A 67 10.86 16.72 -6.67
C ALA A 67 10.72 15.39 -5.91
N ARG A 68 10.54 15.48 -4.59
CA ARG A 68 10.33 14.29 -3.77
C ARG A 68 9.07 13.54 -4.18
N ARG A 69 7.99 14.26 -4.40
CA ARG A 69 6.73 13.64 -4.82
C ARG A 69 6.86 12.94 -6.17
N ARG A 70 7.55 13.56 -7.12
CA ARG A 70 7.82 12.95 -8.42
C ARG A 70 8.68 11.71 -8.28
N GLU A 71 9.68 11.74 -7.41
CA GLU A 71 10.53 10.58 -7.15
C GLU A 71 9.72 9.41 -6.59
N VAL A 72 8.83 9.67 -5.63
CA VAL A 72 7.94 8.66 -5.07
C VAL A 72 7.04 8.10 -6.16
N ASP A 73 6.46 8.96 -6.97
CA ASP A 73 5.57 8.56 -8.05
C ASP A 73 6.30 7.65 -9.05
N ASP A 74 7.53 8.02 -9.43
CA ASP A 74 8.34 7.23 -10.34
C ASP A 74 8.68 5.85 -9.75
N GLN A 75 9.02 5.80 -8.47
CA GLN A 75 9.33 4.54 -7.80
C GLN A 75 8.10 3.63 -7.74
N LEU A 76 6.94 4.17 -7.42
CA LEU A 76 5.69 3.40 -7.41
C LEU A 76 5.35 2.90 -8.81
N ALA A 77 5.54 3.73 -9.82
CA ALA A 77 5.26 3.34 -11.20
C ALA A 77 6.16 2.18 -11.64
N GLN A 78 7.42 2.19 -11.25
CA GLN A 78 8.35 1.10 -11.55
C GLN A 78 7.92 -0.20 -10.88
N ILE A 79 7.50 -0.13 -9.60
CA ILE A 79 7.01 -1.29 -8.88
C ILE A 79 5.76 -1.84 -9.57
N ALA A 80 4.83 -0.97 -9.93
CA ALA A 80 3.60 -1.37 -10.61
C ALA A 80 3.87 -2.06 -11.94
N LYS A 81 4.85 -1.55 -12.70
CA LYS A 81 5.24 -2.15 -13.99
C LYS A 81 5.82 -3.54 -13.85
N SER A 82 6.41 -3.86 -12.71
CA SER A 82 6.98 -5.19 -12.47
C SER A 82 5.89 -6.27 -12.34
N ALA A 83 4.65 -5.86 -12.12
CA ALA A 83 3.52 -6.77 -11.94
C ALA A 83 2.77 -6.98 -13.27
N GLN A 84 3.42 -7.67 -14.19
CA GLN A 84 2.85 -7.91 -15.51
C GLN A 84 1.58 -8.78 -15.44
N GLY A 85 0.60 -8.41 -16.25
CA GLY A 85 -0.66 -9.15 -16.32
C GLY A 85 -1.65 -8.80 -15.25
N MET A 86 -1.32 -7.89 -14.34
CA MET A 86 -2.22 -7.43 -13.30
C MET A 86 -2.61 -5.97 -13.53
N ASN A 87 -3.82 -5.63 -13.12
CA ASN A 87 -4.29 -4.24 -13.15
C ASN A 87 -3.85 -3.56 -11.85
N VAL A 88 -2.75 -2.82 -11.90
CA VAL A 88 -2.14 -2.17 -10.74
C VAL A 88 -2.24 -0.66 -10.87
N LYS A 89 -2.86 -0.02 -9.89
CA LYS A 89 -2.97 1.43 -9.78
C LYS A 89 -2.05 1.92 -8.65
N THR A 90 -1.63 3.16 -8.74
CA THR A 90 -0.79 3.78 -7.72
C THR A 90 -1.47 5.01 -7.14
N VAL A 91 -1.35 5.21 -5.83
CA VAL A 91 -1.92 6.35 -5.12
C VAL A 91 -0.89 6.85 -4.12
N ILE A 92 -0.73 8.17 -4.09
CA ILE A 92 0.11 8.84 -3.10
C ILE A 92 -0.82 9.66 -2.20
N ARG A 93 -0.65 9.49 -0.88
CA ARG A 93 -1.38 10.26 0.12
C ARG A 93 -0.39 10.97 1.04
N GLU A 94 -0.83 12.05 1.65
CA GLU A 94 -0.07 12.74 2.68
C GLU A 94 -0.90 12.73 3.96
N GLY A 95 -0.23 12.56 5.09
CA GLY A 95 -0.89 12.62 6.38
C GLY A 95 -0.53 11.46 7.29
N GLN A 96 -1.44 11.14 8.19
CA GLN A 96 -1.26 10.05 9.15
C GLN A 96 -1.38 8.71 8.42
N PRO A 97 -0.37 7.84 8.51
CA PRO A 97 -0.31 6.65 7.67
C PRO A 97 -1.53 5.73 7.75
N SER A 98 -1.94 5.31 8.94
CA SER A 98 -3.05 4.35 9.04
C SER A 98 -4.36 4.92 8.52
N ALA A 99 -4.68 6.17 8.86
CA ALA A 99 -5.90 6.82 8.39
C ALA A 99 -5.88 7.00 6.87
N SER A 100 -4.72 7.34 6.32
CA SER A 100 -4.58 7.54 4.87
C SER A 100 -4.76 6.23 4.10
N ILE A 101 -4.19 5.14 4.61
CA ILE A 101 -4.32 3.81 3.98
C ILE A 101 -5.77 3.33 4.06
N LEU A 102 -6.41 3.47 5.23
CA LEU A 102 -7.80 3.07 5.40
C LEU A 102 -8.72 3.89 4.48
N GLY A 103 -8.45 5.18 4.35
CA GLY A 103 -9.21 6.05 3.44
C GLY A 103 -9.05 5.64 1.99
N ALA A 104 -7.83 5.35 1.56
CA ALA A 104 -7.56 4.89 0.20
C ALA A 104 -8.23 3.54 -0.08
N ALA A 105 -8.22 2.64 0.89
CA ALA A 105 -8.88 1.35 0.77
C ALA A 105 -10.38 1.51 0.59
N LYS A 106 -11.00 2.41 1.34
CA LYS A 106 -12.42 2.71 1.21
C LYS A 106 -12.74 3.26 -0.18
N GLU A 107 -11.95 4.21 -0.65
CA GLU A 107 -12.14 4.79 -1.98
C GLU A 107 -11.97 3.76 -3.10
N ALA A 108 -11.06 2.82 -2.94
CA ALA A 108 -10.82 1.77 -3.92
C ALA A 108 -11.85 0.63 -3.84
N GLY A 109 -12.72 0.64 -2.85
CA GLY A 109 -13.64 -0.47 -2.62
C GLY A 109 -12.91 -1.75 -2.27
N ALA A 110 -11.79 -1.65 -1.56
CA ALA A 110 -10.94 -2.80 -1.27
C ALA A 110 -11.61 -3.79 -0.34
N ASP A 111 -11.40 -5.07 -0.61
CA ASP A 111 -11.83 -6.16 0.26
C ASP A 111 -10.67 -6.85 0.96
N LEU A 112 -9.44 -6.43 0.65
CA LEU A 112 -8.23 -6.85 1.36
C LEU A 112 -7.24 -5.70 1.45
N ILE A 113 -6.64 -5.52 2.62
CA ILE A 113 -5.51 -4.61 2.81
C ILE A 113 -4.29 -5.46 3.18
N MET A 114 -3.18 -5.25 2.48
CA MET A 114 -1.91 -5.91 2.78
C MET A 114 -0.93 -4.88 3.31
N ILE A 115 -0.31 -5.19 4.43
CA ILE A 115 0.67 -4.31 5.05
C ILE A 115 1.79 -5.11 5.72
N ALA A 116 3.02 -4.60 5.62
CA ALA A 116 4.15 -5.19 6.32
C ALA A 116 4.09 -4.83 7.81
N SER A 117 4.50 -5.76 8.65
CA SER A 117 4.48 -5.57 10.10
C SER A 117 5.48 -4.51 10.56
N HIS A 118 6.64 -4.46 9.93
CA HIS A 118 7.71 -3.52 10.29
C HIS A 118 8.79 -3.54 9.20
N LYS A 119 9.74 -2.60 9.31
CA LYS A 119 10.91 -2.60 8.45
C LYS A 119 11.85 -3.75 8.84
N PRO A 120 12.62 -4.29 7.88
CA PRO A 120 13.64 -5.30 8.18
C PRO A 120 14.60 -4.82 9.26
N GLY A 121 15.01 -5.73 10.13
CA GLY A 121 15.93 -5.44 11.22
C GLY A 121 15.29 -5.11 12.56
N LEU A 122 13.98 -4.93 12.60
CA LEU A 122 13.25 -4.77 13.84
C LEU A 122 12.88 -6.14 14.43
N SER A 123 12.47 -6.14 15.70
CA SER A 123 12.10 -7.37 16.41
C SER A 123 10.99 -8.13 15.70
N ASP A 124 11.15 -9.44 15.55
CA ASP A 124 10.14 -10.30 14.93
C ASP A 124 8.85 -10.40 15.73
N TYR A 125 8.89 -10.01 16.98
CA TYR A 125 7.71 -10.05 17.85
C TYR A 125 6.91 -8.75 17.81
N PHE A 126 7.41 -7.76 17.12
CA PHE A 126 6.81 -6.44 17.12
C PHE A 126 5.98 -6.22 15.85
N ILE A 127 4.73 -5.83 16.03
CA ILE A 127 3.90 -5.34 14.93
C ILE A 127 3.96 -3.81 14.96
N GLY A 128 4.27 -3.18 13.82
CA GLY A 128 4.39 -1.73 13.75
C GLY A 128 3.09 -1.02 14.09
N SER A 129 3.18 0.23 14.54
CA SER A 129 2.01 1.00 14.95
C SER A 129 0.99 1.18 13.83
N THR A 130 1.44 1.39 12.60
CA THR A 130 0.56 1.53 11.45
C THR A 130 -0.22 0.25 11.18
N ALA A 131 0.49 -0.90 11.16
CA ALA A 131 -0.15 -2.19 10.95
C ALA A 131 -1.14 -2.51 12.06
N ALA A 132 -0.77 -2.23 13.31
CA ALA A 132 -1.65 -2.47 14.46
C ALA A 132 -2.94 -1.66 14.36
N ARG A 133 -2.85 -0.40 13.97
CA ARG A 133 -4.03 0.46 13.82
C ARG A 133 -4.92 0.01 12.69
N ILE A 134 -4.33 -0.41 11.57
CA ILE A 134 -5.10 -0.92 10.44
C ILE A 134 -5.84 -2.19 10.82
N VAL A 135 -5.17 -3.13 11.48
CA VAL A 135 -5.81 -4.37 11.94
C VAL A 135 -6.99 -4.06 12.86
N ARG A 136 -6.84 -3.07 13.74
CA ARG A 136 -7.90 -2.71 14.69
C ARG A 136 -9.10 -2.06 14.03
N HIS A 137 -8.88 -1.25 13.01
CA HIS A 137 -9.92 -0.38 12.45
C HIS A 137 -10.42 -0.76 11.07
N ALA A 138 -9.77 -1.68 10.37
CA ALA A 138 -10.18 -2.05 9.02
C ALA A 138 -11.52 -2.78 9.04
N PRO A 139 -12.47 -2.39 8.17
CA PRO A 139 -13.74 -3.11 8.03
C PRO A 139 -13.64 -4.29 7.07
N VAL A 140 -12.45 -4.59 6.56
CA VAL A 140 -12.18 -5.66 5.60
C VAL A 140 -11.01 -6.51 6.09
N SER A 141 -10.74 -7.60 5.38
CA SER A 141 -9.61 -8.48 5.70
C SER A 141 -8.29 -7.73 5.65
N VAL A 142 -7.39 -8.07 6.56
CA VAL A 142 -6.04 -7.49 6.60
C VAL A 142 -5.04 -8.64 6.63
N LEU A 143 -4.11 -8.62 5.68
CA LEU A 143 -3.00 -9.55 5.66
C LEU A 143 -1.74 -8.81 6.08
N VAL A 144 -1.19 -9.18 7.23
CA VAL A 144 0.05 -8.59 7.73
C VAL A 144 1.20 -9.51 7.32
N THR A 145 2.14 -8.96 6.54
CA THR A 145 3.30 -9.71 6.06
C THR A 145 4.53 -9.41 6.92
N ARG A 146 5.47 -10.34 6.96
CA ARG A 146 6.72 -10.19 7.70
C ARG A 146 7.93 -10.23 6.79
#